data_ff85c029bf786db4d64e9400b1e8cfaa
#
_entry.id   ff85c029bf786db4d64e9400b1e8cfaa
#
_cell.length_a   1.000
_cell.length_b   1.000
_cell.length_c   1.000
_cell.angle_alpha   90.00
_cell.angle_beta   90.00
_cell.angle_gamma   90.00
#
_symmetry.space_group_name_H-M   'P 1'
#
loop_
_entity.id
_entity.type
_entity.pdbx_description
1 polymer ?
#
loop_
_entity_poly.entity_id
_entity_poly.type
_entity_poly.pdbx_seq_one_letter_code
_entity_poly.pdbx_strand_id
1 'polypeptide(L)'
;MLSTAYSYLKHYNPTADVRLFGQELMGQSYAVGLAEMLIKGQNAENFRHADTLKEDCFQDVKMRFVIENPPFGTPWSGSDAKAGQEDAVKEEHKKGFSGRWGAGLPGGGDSQLLFLQSAVAKMDDKLGRAAIIENGSPLFTGGVSSGESQVRRWLLENDLIEAIIAMPIDLFYNTGIATYVWILSRNKRPERKDKIQLIDASQIFHKLRKPLGNKKNEFSPEDRAEITRLYANFEENEICKIYPNTEFIYREYTVMQPLQRSYGFTEERIQNMLQAGALKSLWDEMKVAELEEKGSTISAKERKTLAEFQDTKQTYEEILQALDCASSNEKWMSPEAFMPVLKRTLAGITSDGKLLEKIADGLSVMDKEAEIQSVQSGKNKGQIIYDKATKDTEIVRWDEDIEDYMAREVLPHVPDAKWFWEENLSAKKPVIKTGAEIPFTRYFYKYQQPEPSEVLAERFSALESVLDERIRKLFGKA
;
A
#
# COMPACT_ATOMS: atom_id res chain seq x y z
N MET A 1 -14.19 15.79 23.78
CA MET A 1 -12.79 16.26 23.64
C MET A 1 -12.62 17.74 23.95
N LEU A 2 -13.28 18.66 23.24
CA LEU A 2 -13.11 20.12 23.41
C LEU A 2 -13.33 20.60 24.84
N SER A 3 -14.42 20.18 25.48
CA SER A 3 -14.75 20.51 26.86
C SER A 3 -13.66 20.09 27.86
N THR A 4 -13.09 18.91 27.70
CA THR A 4 -11.98 18.39 28.52
C THR A 4 -10.70 19.18 28.26
N ALA A 5 -10.38 19.48 26.99
CA ALA A 5 -9.23 20.31 26.65
C ALA A 5 -9.32 21.72 27.23
N TYR A 6 -10.52 22.34 27.19
CA TYR A 6 -10.79 23.63 27.84
C TYR A 6 -10.48 23.59 29.34
N SER A 7 -11.04 22.61 30.05
CA SER A 7 -10.83 22.47 31.50
C SER A 7 -9.35 22.24 31.82
N TYR A 8 -8.65 21.45 31.02
CA TYR A 8 -7.23 21.19 31.19
C TYR A 8 -6.39 22.48 31.02
N LEU A 9 -6.63 23.23 29.94
CA LEU A 9 -5.92 24.49 29.68
C LEU A 9 -6.17 25.51 30.79
N LYS A 10 -7.41 25.64 31.25
CA LYS A 10 -7.79 26.55 32.35
C LYS A 10 -7.20 26.14 33.71
N HIS A 11 -6.94 24.83 33.91
CA HIS A 11 -6.24 24.35 35.10
C HIS A 11 -4.79 24.84 35.13
N TYR A 12 -4.09 24.82 34.01
CA TYR A 12 -2.71 25.32 33.92
C TYR A 12 -2.60 26.83 33.82
N ASN A 13 -3.53 27.47 33.15
CA ASN A 13 -3.57 28.91 33.01
C ASN A 13 -5.01 29.42 33.14
N PRO A 14 -5.45 29.80 34.36
CA PRO A 14 -6.82 30.27 34.60
C PRO A 14 -7.18 31.53 33.80
N THR A 15 -6.21 32.35 33.42
CA THR A 15 -6.42 33.61 32.68
C THR A 15 -6.40 33.43 31.16
N ALA A 16 -6.10 32.24 30.65
CA ALA A 16 -6.05 31.99 29.20
C ALA A 16 -7.40 32.29 28.54
N ASP A 17 -7.41 33.07 27.45
CA ASP A 17 -8.57 33.21 26.57
C ASP A 17 -8.65 31.97 25.65
N VAL A 18 -9.53 31.03 25.99
CA VAL A 18 -9.71 29.78 25.27
C VAL A 18 -11.02 29.82 24.47
N ARG A 19 -10.92 29.84 23.17
CA ARG A 19 -12.05 29.76 22.22
C ARG A 19 -12.11 28.40 21.61
N LEU A 20 -13.28 27.77 21.71
CA LEU A 20 -13.51 26.40 21.15
C LEU A 20 -14.22 26.53 19.82
N PHE A 21 -13.74 25.72 18.86
CA PHE A 21 -14.35 25.56 17.54
C PHE A 21 -14.54 24.05 17.29
N GLY A 22 -15.66 23.66 16.69
CA GLY A 22 -15.91 22.26 16.40
C GLY A 22 -16.96 22.06 15.32
N GLN A 23 -16.78 20.98 14.56
CA GLN A 23 -17.76 20.44 13.63
C GLN A 23 -18.08 19.00 14.02
N GLU A 24 -19.35 18.65 14.00
CA GLU A 24 -19.84 17.31 14.28
C GLU A 24 -20.93 16.95 13.27
N LEU A 25 -20.73 15.82 12.60
CA LEU A 25 -21.64 15.34 11.56
C LEU A 25 -22.88 14.67 12.12
N MET A 26 -22.75 13.92 13.22
CA MET A 26 -23.85 13.17 13.81
C MET A 26 -24.70 14.07 14.67
N GLY A 27 -25.97 14.30 14.28
CA GLY A 27 -26.88 15.19 15.00
C GLY A 27 -27.05 14.85 16.49
N GLN A 28 -27.05 13.56 16.83
CA GLN A 28 -27.11 13.12 18.23
C GLN A 28 -25.85 13.50 19.00
N SER A 29 -24.66 13.25 18.44
CA SER A 29 -23.38 13.63 19.06
C SER A 29 -23.22 15.13 19.16
N TYR A 30 -23.71 15.87 18.15
CA TYR A 30 -23.76 17.34 18.17
C TYR A 30 -24.60 17.85 19.33
N ALA A 31 -25.84 17.32 19.50
CA ALA A 31 -26.75 17.74 20.58
C ALA A 31 -26.16 17.45 21.97
N VAL A 32 -25.56 16.26 22.14
CA VAL A 32 -24.88 15.90 23.42
C VAL A 32 -23.70 16.83 23.68
N GLY A 33 -22.86 17.10 22.68
CA GLY A 33 -21.72 18.00 22.81
C GLY A 33 -22.15 19.43 23.14
N LEU A 34 -23.20 19.94 22.52
CA LEU A 34 -23.77 21.23 22.79
C LEU A 34 -24.28 21.31 24.23
N ALA A 35 -25.04 20.33 24.70
CA ALA A 35 -25.57 20.26 26.07
C ALA A 35 -24.42 20.19 27.09
N GLU A 36 -23.37 19.43 26.86
CA GLU A 36 -22.19 19.35 27.73
C GLU A 36 -21.52 20.71 27.90
N MET A 37 -21.30 21.42 26.76
CA MET A 37 -20.69 22.78 26.82
C MET A 37 -21.53 23.74 27.59
N LEU A 38 -22.85 23.74 27.40
CA LEU A 38 -23.79 24.62 28.14
C LEU A 38 -23.82 24.32 29.64
N ILE A 39 -23.89 23.04 30.02
CA ILE A 39 -23.87 22.62 31.44
C ILE A 39 -22.57 23.05 32.13
N LYS A 40 -21.44 23.02 31.41
CA LYS A 40 -20.14 23.45 31.93
C LYS A 40 -19.89 24.97 31.83
N GLY A 41 -20.87 25.74 31.40
CA GLY A 41 -20.73 27.18 31.20
C GLY A 41 -19.73 27.59 30.12
N GLN A 42 -19.50 26.72 29.14
CA GLN A 42 -18.59 26.99 28.04
C GLN A 42 -19.36 27.58 26.85
N ASN A 43 -18.70 28.44 26.07
CA ASN A 43 -19.31 29.04 24.89
C ASN A 43 -19.38 28.01 23.76
N ALA A 44 -20.58 27.75 23.25
CA ALA A 44 -20.86 26.83 22.18
C ALA A 44 -21.16 27.49 20.81
N GLU A 45 -20.94 28.81 20.70
CA GLU A 45 -21.23 29.59 19.48
C GLU A 45 -20.52 29.04 18.23
N ASN A 46 -19.31 28.52 18.39
CA ASN A 46 -18.49 27.98 17.31
C ASN A 46 -18.57 26.46 17.22
N PHE A 47 -19.65 25.85 17.72
CA PHE A 47 -19.91 24.42 17.52
C PHE A 47 -20.98 24.27 16.43
N ARG A 48 -20.63 23.60 15.32
CA ARG A 48 -21.44 23.48 14.10
C ARG A 48 -21.85 22.04 13.83
N HIS A 49 -23.10 21.87 13.41
CA HIS A 49 -23.58 20.59 12.88
C HIS A 49 -23.30 20.55 11.38
N ALA A 50 -22.18 19.95 10.99
CA ALA A 50 -21.71 19.94 9.61
C ALA A 50 -20.79 18.76 9.33
N ASP A 51 -20.73 18.37 8.05
CA ASP A 51 -19.82 17.36 7.54
C ASP A 51 -18.48 17.99 7.14
N THR A 52 -17.43 17.70 7.91
CA THR A 52 -16.08 18.24 7.66
C THR A 52 -15.54 17.89 6.28
N LEU A 53 -15.91 16.74 5.69
CA LEU A 53 -15.47 16.39 4.35
C LEU A 53 -16.21 17.16 3.25
N LYS A 54 -17.42 17.65 3.52
CA LYS A 54 -18.18 18.46 2.56
C LYS A 54 -17.87 19.94 2.64
N GLU A 55 -17.71 20.45 3.84
CA GLU A 55 -17.53 21.87 4.05
C GLU A 55 -16.66 22.17 5.28
N ASP A 56 -15.96 23.27 5.21
CA ASP A 56 -15.25 23.87 6.34
C ASP A 56 -16.04 25.08 6.82
N CYS A 57 -16.71 24.97 7.97
CA CYS A 57 -17.48 26.04 8.57
C CYS A 57 -16.62 27.21 9.08
N PHE A 58 -15.32 27.08 9.09
CA PHE A 58 -14.37 28.03 9.67
C PHE A 58 -13.22 28.35 8.71
N GLN A 59 -13.51 28.58 7.43
CA GLN A 59 -12.51 28.72 6.36
C GLN A 59 -11.40 29.74 6.69
N ASP A 60 -11.77 30.88 7.25
CA ASP A 60 -10.84 31.99 7.54
C ASP A 60 -10.24 31.93 8.95
N VAL A 61 -10.49 30.85 9.70
CA VAL A 61 -9.99 30.75 11.08
C VAL A 61 -8.90 29.69 11.15
N LYS A 62 -7.73 30.10 11.67
CA LYS A 62 -6.63 29.20 12.00
C LYS A 62 -6.60 28.92 13.48
N MET A 63 -6.23 27.68 13.83
CA MET A 63 -6.28 27.14 15.18
C MET A 63 -4.88 26.98 15.76
N ARG A 64 -4.69 27.43 16.99
CA ARG A 64 -3.45 27.18 17.73
C ARG A 64 -3.26 25.70 18.04
N PHE A 65 -4.35 25.00 18.36
CA PHE A 65 -4.38 23.57 18.64
C PHE A 65 -5.56 22.92 17.91
N VAL A 66 -5.29 21.80 17.25
CA VAL A 66 -6.30 20.96 16.63
C VAL A 66 -6.24 19.58 17.29
N ILE A 67 -7.39 19.06 17.72
CA ILE A 67 -7.51 17.72 18.30
C ILE A 67 -8.64 16.96 17.60
N GLU A 68 -8.34 15.78 17.11
CA GLU A 68 -9.31 14.98 16.36
C GLU A 68 -9.22 13.49 16.73
N ASN A 69 -10.35 12.83 16.70
CA ASN A 69 -10.47 11.37 16.69
C ASN A 69 -11.49 11.01 15.59
N PRO A 70 -11.06 11.07 14.33
CA PRO A 70 -11.94 10.82 13.20
C PRO A 70 -12.39 9.36 13.14
N PRO A 71 -13.45 9.03 12.39
CA PRO A 71 -13.89 7.65 12.23
C PRO A 71 -12.83 6.85 11.45
N PHE A 72 -12.53 5.63 11.93
CA PHE A 72 -11.59 4.72 11.27
C PHE A 72 -12.25 3.94 10.16
N GLY A 73 -11.58 3.84 8.98
CA GLY A 73 -12.05 3.02 7.86
C GLY A 73 -13.40 3.46 7.29
N THR A 74 -13.74 4.75 7.35
CA THR A 74 -14.99 5.26 6.80
C THR A 74 -14.78 5.69 5.35
N PRO A 75 -15.59 5.14 4.39
CA PRO A 75 -15.52 5.55 2.99
C PRO A 75 -15.89 7.02 2.79
N TRP A 76 -15.15 7.70 1.90
CA TRP A 76 -15.46 9.03 1.43
C TRP A 76 -15.88 9.07 -0.05
N SER A 77 -15.68 7.95 -0.77
CA SER A 77 -15.97 7.79 -2.20
C SER A 77 -16.64 6.44 -2.44
N GLY A 78 -17.42 6.31 -3.53
CA GLY A 78 -18.14 5.11 -3.91
C GLY A 78 -19.55 5.02 -3.28
N SER A 79 -20.18 3.84 -3.42
CA SER A 79 -21.58 3.60 -2.98
C SER A 79 -21.80 3.77 -1.48
N ASP A 80 -20.77 3.54 -0.68
CA ASP A 80 -20.85 3.54 0.79
C ASP A 80 -20.49 4.90 1.41
N ALA A 81 -20.03 5.85 0.58
CA ALA A 81 -19.79 7.21 0.99
C ALA A 81 -21.11 7.99 1.21
N LYS A 82 -21.08 8.99 2.07
CA LYS A 82 -22.26 9.86 2.25
C LYS A 82 -22.52 10.70 1.01
N ALA A 83 -23.79 10.88 0.69
CA ALA A 83 -24.20 11.62 -0.50
C ALA A 83 -23.50 12.98 -0.60
N GLY A 84 -22.84 13.25 -1.74
CA GLY A 84 -22.13 14.50 -2.05
C GLY A 84 -20.79 14.69 -1.37
N GLN A 85 -20.27 13.73 -0.57
CA GLN A 85 -18.91 13.81 -0.02
C GLN A 85 -17.86 13.70 -1.12
N GLU A 86 -17.97 12.70 -1.98
CA GLU A 86 -17.00 12.45 -3.05
C GLU A 86 -16.81 13.66 -3.96
N ASP A 87 -17.90 14.27 -4.40
CA ASP A 87 -17.87 15.45 -5.27
C ASP A 87 -17.21 16.64 -4.55
N ALA A 88 -17.58 16.89 -3.29
CA ALA A 88 -17.03 17.98 -2.51
C ALA A 88 -15.51 17.81 -2.27
N VAL A 89 -15.07 16.59 -1.94
CA VAL A 89 -13.65 16.27 -1.76
C VAL A 89 -12.88 16.45 -3.06
N LYS A 90 -13.38 15.94 -4.18
CA LYS A 90 -12.73 16.06 -5.49
C LYS A 90 -12.65 17.53 -5.96
N GLU A 91 -13.72 18.30 -5.75
CA GLU A 91 -13.72 19.73 -6.12
C GLU A 91 -12.73 20.54 -5.27
N GLU A 92 -12.63 20.25 -4.00
CA GLU A 92 -11.65 20.93 -3.14
C GLU A 92 -10.22 20.50 -3.45
N HIS A 93 -9.98 19.22 -3.76
CA HIS A 93 -8.67 18.72 -4.19
C HIS A 93 -8.16 19.43 -5.48
N LYS A 94 -9.04 19.72 -6.43
CA LYS A 94 -8.68 20.46 -7.66
C LYS A 94 -8.07 21.84 -7.38
N LYS A 95 -8.34 22.43 -6.22
CA LYS A 95 -7.74 23.71 -5.79
C LYS A 95 -6.26 23.55 -5.40
N GLY A 96 -5.72 22.33 -5.37
CA GLY A 96 -4.36 22.05 -4.92
C GLY A 96 -4.15 22.51 -3.46
N PHE A 97 -3.00 23.10 -3.18
CA PHE A 97 -2.67 23.58 -1.83
C PHE A 97 -3.41 24.85 -1.37
N SER A 98 -4.27 25.42 -2.20
CA SER A 98 -5.25 26.43 -1.75
C SER A 98 -6.50 25.80 -1.13
N GLY A 99 -6.69 24.49 -1.33
CA GLY A 99 -7.67 23.67 -0.64
C GLY A 99 -7.01 22.82 0.46
N ARG A 100 -7.82 22.00 1.15
CA ARG A 100 -7.34 21.18 2.27
C ARG A 100 -6.55 19.94 1.83
N TRP A 101 -6.81 19.39 0.64
CA TRP A 101 -6.32 18.09 0.21
C TRP A 101 -5.36 18.14 -0.99
N GLY A 102 -4.51 19.15 -1.01
CA GLY A 102 -3.55 19.39 -2.10
C GLY A 102 -2.45 18.33 -2.20
N ALA A 103 -2.12 17.65 -1.11
CA ALA A 103 -1.04 16.66 -1.11
C ALA A 103 -1.44 15.34 -1.79
N GLY A 104 -2.73 14.99 -1.81
CA GLY A 104 -3.24 13.78 -2.45
C GLY A 104 -4.55 13.31 -1.85
N LEU A 105 -5.25 12.44 -2.57
CA LEU A 105 -6.46 11.78 -2.10
C LEU A 105 -6.14 10.32 -1.77
N PRO A 106 -6.47 9.84 -0.55
CA PRO A 106 -6.35 8.42 -0.22
C PRO A 106 -7.38 7.59 -0.98
N GLY A 107 -7.24 6.28 -0.96
CA GLY A 107 -8.24 5.35 -1.48
C GLY A 107 -9.63 5.62 -0.91
N GLY A 108 -10.66 5.45 -1.73
CA GLY A 108 -12.05 5.86 -1.40
C GLY A 108 -12.66 5.20 -0.17
N GLY A 109 -12.10 4.08 0.29
CA GLY A 109 -12.58 3.31 1.44
C GLY A 109 -12.14 3.83 2.81
N ASP A 110 -11.21 4.81 2.88
CA ASP A 110 -10.69 5.32 4.15
C ASP A 110 -10.41 6.82 4.09
N SER A 111 -11.09 7.58 4.94
CA SER A 111 -11.01 9.05 5.01
C SER A 111 -10.00 9.59 6.01
N GLN A 112 -9.27 8.75 6.75
CA GLN A 112 -8.39 9.19 7.84
C GLN A 112 -7.38 10.24 7.38
N LEU A 113 -6.66 9.99 6.27
CA LEU A 113 -5.70 10.96 5.72
C LEU A 113 -6.34 12.25 5.17
N LEU A 114 -7.64 12.28 4.89
CA LEU A 114 -8.35 13.54 4.61
C LEU A 114 -8.52 14.37 5.88
N PHE A 115 -8.89 13.74 7.00
CA PHE A 115 -8.98 14.41 8.30
C PHE A 115 -7.61 14.93 8.74
N LEU A 116 -6.55 14.14 8.59
CA LEU A 116 -5.18 14.55 8.90
C LEU A 116 -4.75 15.79 8.10
N GLN A 117 -4.99 15.81 6.78
CA GLN A 117 -4.73 16.99 5.95
C GLN A 117 -5.62 18.19 6.36
N SER A 118 -6.89 17.94 6.69
CA SER A 118 -7.81 18.97 7.18
C SER A 118 -7.29 19.62 8.46
N ALA A 119 -6.80 18.81 9.41
CA ALA A 119 -6.19 19.32 10.64
C ALA A 119 -4.97 20.20 10.35
N VAL A 120 -4.08 19.78 9.44
CA VAL A 120 -2.92 20.58 9.02
C VAL A 120 -3.36 21.91 8.38
N ALA A 121 -4.41 21.89 7.56
CA ALA A 121 -4.97 23.08 6.94
C ALA A 121 -5.56 24.06 7.98
N LYS A 122 -6.06 23.53 9.08
CA LYS A 122 -6.60 24.35 10.20
C LYS A 122 -5.55 24.87 11.17
N MET A 123 -4.36 24.28 11.23
CA MET A 123 -3.29 24.77 12.09
C MET A 123 -2.89 26.21 11.75
N ASP A 124 -2.63 27.02 12.78
CA ASP A 124 -1.95 28.30 12.64
C ASP A 124 -0.61 28.11 11.91
N ASP A 125 -0.34 28.97 10.92
CA ASP A 125 0.77 28.76 9.99
C ASP A 125 2.16 28.85 10.67
N LYS A 126 2.25 29.51 11.84
CA LYS A 126 3.52 29.70 12.56
C LYS A 126 3.64 28.81 13.79
N LEU A 127 2.56 28.70 14.56
CA LEU A 127 2.59 28.12 15.89
C LEU A 127 1.61 26.96 16.07
N GLY A 128 0.88 26.58 15.01
CA GLY A 128 -0.15 25.54 15.04
C GLY A 128 0.41 24.16 15.40
N ARG A 129 -0.37 23.43 16.18
CA ARG A 129 -0.11 22.03 16.53
C ARG A 129 -1.39 21.21 16.40
N ALA A 130 -1.23 19.94 16.04
CA ALA A 130 -2.37 19.02 16.03
C ALA A 130 -2.03 17.71 16.73
N ALA A 131 -3.06 17.07 17.29
CA ALA A 131 -2.99 15.71 17.78
C ALA A 131 -4.20 14.93 17.24
N ILE A 132 -3.94 13.89 16.46
CA ILE A 132 -4.97 13.12 15.76
C ILE A 132 -4.78 11.66 16.09
N ILE A 133 -5.89 10.97 16.37
CA ILE A 133 -5.89 9.52 16.60
C ILE A 133 -6.30 8.84 15.31
N GLU A 134 -5.46 7.95 14.83
CA GLU A 134 -5.72 7.14 13.63
C GLU A 134 -5.41 5.66 13.89
N ASN A 135 -5.89 4.76 13.04
CA ASN A 135 -5.46 3.38 13.06
C ASN A 135 -4.10 3.21 12.34
N GLY A 136 -3.67 1.97 12.10
CA GLY A 136 -2.38 1.71 11.45
C GLY A 136 -2.33 2.00 9.95
N SER A 137 -3.48 1.98 9.25
CA SER A 137 -3.51 2.14 7.78
C SER A 137 -2.78 3.38 7.27
N PRO A 138 -2.99 4.58 7.83
CA PRO A 138 -2.31 5.79 7.40
C PRO A 138 -0.78 5.72 7.40
N LEU A 139 -0.19 4.82 8.18
CA LEU A 139 1.27 4.69 8.30
C LEU A 139 1.91 4.03 7.08
N PHE A 140 1.24 3.06 6.44
CA PHE A 140 1.88 2.21 5.42
C PHE A 140 1.02 1.89 4.19
N THR A 141 -0.29 2.11 4.22
CA THR A 141 -1.16 1.77 3.09
C THR A 141 -0.80 2.55 1.83
N GLY A 142 -0.94 1.88 0.68
CA GLY A 142 -0.75 2.47 -0.65
C GLY A 142 0.67 2.34 -1.18
N GLY A 143 0.79 2.13 -2.50
CA GLY A 143 2.08 2.09 -3.20
C GLY A 143 2.68 3.48 -3.40
N VAL A 144 3.89 3.52 -3.94
CA VAL A 144 4.73 4.73 -4.10
C VAL A 144 4.00 5.95 -4.68
N SER A 145 3.12 5.75 -5.66
CA SER A 145 2.39 6.82 -6.35
C SER A 145 0.97 7.02 -5.83
N SER A 146 0.55 6.29 -4.79
CA SER A 146 -0.78 6.44 -4.21
C SER A 146 -0.93 7.77 -3.45
N GLY A 147 -2.17 8.22 -3.30
CA GLY A 147 -2.46 9.44 -2.54
C GLY A 147 -1.99 9.34 -1.09
N GLU A 148 -2.11 8.17 -0.47
CA GLU A 148 -1.65 7.92 0.91
C GLU A 148 -0.14 8.14 1.04
N SER A 149 0.63 7.54 0.14
CA SER A 149 2.09 7.70 0.12
C SER A 149 2.50 9.15 -0.15
N GLN A 150 1.81 9.85 -1.04
CA GLN A 150 2.09 11.25 -1.36
C GLN A 150 1.71 12.19 -0.19
N VAL A 151 0.65 11.91 0.55
CA VAL A 151 0.30 12.67 1.77
C VAL A 151 1.38 12.48 2.85
N ARG A 152 1.82 11.24 3.12
CA ARG A 152 2.93 10.99 4.05
C ARG A 152 4.20 11.71 3.63
N ARG A 153 4.58 11.59 2.35
CA ARG A 153 5.74 12.26 1.78
C ARG A 153 5.66 13.77 2.00
N TRP A 154 4.52 14.39 1.67
CA TRP A 154 4.30 15.82 1.87
C TRP A 154 4.46 16.25 3.32
N LEU A 155 3.92 15.47 4.27
CA LEU A 155 4.05 15.75 5.69
C LEU A 155 5.51 15.69 6.16
N LEU A 156 6.29 14.72 5.66
CA LEU A 156 7.70 14.52 5.97
C LEU A 156 8.58 15.62 5.35
N GLU A 157 8.39 15.93 4.08
CA GLU A 157 9.14 16.97 3.36
C GLU A 157 8.90 18.37 3.93
N ASN A 158 7.72 18.62 4.51
CA ASN A 158 7.38 19.88 5.16
C ASN A 158 7.64 19.86 6.68
N ASP A 159 8.32 18.84 7.18
CA ASP A 159 8.69 18.67 8.60
C ASP A 159 7.52 18.82 9.58
N LEU A 160 6.34 18.32 9.21
CA LEU A 160 5.11 18.51 9.99
C LEU A 160 4.90 17.44 11.08
N ILE A 161 5.37 16.22 10.88
CA ILE A 161 5.20 15.12 11.86
C ILE A 161 6.25 15.27 12.96
N GLU A 162 5.84 15.57 14.17
CA GLU A 162 6.74 15.69 15.32
C GLU A 162 6.92 14.38 16.07
N ALA A 163 5.82 13.62 16.28
CA ALA A 163 5.86 12.31 16.89
C ALA A 163 4.68 11.42 16.43
N ILE A 164 4.87 10.11 16.52
CA ILE A 164 3.83 9.10 16.39
C ILE A 164 3.91 8.19 17.61
N ILE A 165 2.79 8.04 18.32
CA ILE A 165 2.70 7.27 19.56
C ILE A 165 1.75 6.11 19.35
N ALA A 166 2.25 4.87 19.38
CA ALA A 166 1.42 3.67 19.36
C ALA A 166 0.71 3.51 20.71
N MET A 167 -0.60 3.30 20.65
CA MET A 167 -1.46 3.17 21.81
C MET A 167 -1.80 1.69 22.08
N PRO A 168 -2.17 1.33 23.32
CA PRO A 168 -2.68 -0.01 23.63
C PRO A 168 -3.92 -0.36 22.81
N ILE A 169 -4.06 -1.62 22.44
CA ILE A 169 -5.33 -2.16 21.93
C ILE A 169 -6.42 -2.11 22.98
N ASP A 170 -7.67 -2.27 22.59
CA ASP A 170 -8.83 -2.30 23.51
C ASP A 170 -8.97 -1.04 24.39
N LEU A 171 -8.47 0.12 23.92
CA LEU A 171 -8.54 1.38 24.65
C LEU A 171 -9.87 2.13 24.41
N PHE A 172 -10.55 1.87 23.31
CA PHE A 172 -11.77 2.55 22.88
C PHE A 172 -13.00 1.64 22.99
N TYR A 173 -14.20 2.27 23.18
CA TYR A 173 -15.45 1.55 23.44
C TYR A 173 -15.89 0.64 22.27
N ASN A 174 -15.68 1.07 21.03
CA ASN A 174 -16.26 0.43 19.85
C ASN A 174 -15.23 -0.30 18.99
N THR A 175 -13.95 -0.29 19.35
CA THR A 175 -12.88 -0.93 18.59
C THR A 175 -11.80 -1.49 19.49
N GLY A 176 -11.27 -2.67 19.10
CA GLY A 176 -10.10 -3.29 19.73
C GLY A 176 -8.81 -3.17 18.92
N ILE A 177 -8.82 -2.38 17.83
CA ILE A 177 -7.67 -2.25 16.94
C ILE A 177 -6.56 -1.40 17.54
N ALA A 178 -5.34 -1.61 17.05
CA ALA A 178 -4.20 -0.73 17.35
C ALA A 178 -4.45 0.68 16.79
N THR A 179 -4.18 1.68 17.60
CA THR A 179 -4.33 3.09 17.24
C THR A 179 -3.05 3.85 17.52
N TYR A 180 -2.89 4.98 16.84
CA TYR A 180 -1.71 5.82 16.90
C TYR A 180 -2.12 7.28 17.07
N VAL A 181 -1.43 7.99 17.96
CA VAL A 181 -1.56 9.45 18.05
C VAL A 181 -0.50 10.09 17.18
N TRP A 182 -0.93 10.82 16.15
CA TRP A 182 -0.06 11.65 15.34
C TRP A 182 0.04 13.03 15.95
N ILE A 183 1.23 13.46 16.29
CA ILE A 183 1.50 14.81 16.77
C ILE A 183 2.15 15.59 15.65
N LEU A 184 1.44 16.63 15.20
CA LEU A 184 1.88 17.53 14.13
C LEU A 184 2.25 18.89 14.69
N SER A 185 3.24 19.54 14.11
CA SER A 185 3.72 20.86 14.54
C SER A 185 4.22 21.72 13.38
N ARG A 186 3.78 22.97 13.34
CA ARG A 186 4.35 24.02 12.48
C ARG A 186 5.61 24.66 13.08
N ASN A 187 5.86 24.40 14.35
CA ASN A 187 6.96 25.01 15.11
C ASN A 187 7.63 24.00 16.02
N LYS A 188 8.35 23.07 15.40
CA LYS A 188 9.17 22.12 16.13
C LYS A 188 10.30 22.85 16.86
N ARG A 189 10.67 22.36 18.04
CA ARG A 189 11.87 22.80 18.74
C ARG A 189 13.12 22.50 17.89
N PRO A 190 14.22 23.26 18.04
CA PRO A 190 15.42 23.08 17.22
C PRO A 190 15.94 21.63 17.18
N GLU A 191 15.94 20.93 18.32
CA GLU A 191 16.40 19.53 18.45
C GLU A 191 15.52 18.51 17.73
N ARG A 192 14.25 18.89 17.43
CA ARG A 192 13.24 18.05 16.76
C ARG A 192 13.10 18.33 15.27
N LYS A 193 13.79 19.36 14.76
CA LYS A 193 13.71 19.70 13.33
C LYS A 193 14.21 18.58 12.46
N ASP A 194 13.49 18.32 11.37
CA ASP A 194 13.79 17.28 10.39
C ASP A 194 13.82 15.85 10.99
N LYS A 195 13.19 15.66 12.15
CA LYS A 195 13.13 14.38 12.86
C LYS A 195 11.73 14.03 13.28
N ILE A 196 11.49 12.72 13.41
CA ILE A 196 10.28 12.12 13.97
C ILE A 196 10.65 11.29 15.18
N GLN A 197 9.89 11.44 16.24
CA GLN A 197 9.94 10.56 17.41
C GLN A 197 8.85 9.50 17.29
N LEU A 198 9.24 8.23 17.35
CA LEU A 198 8.34 7.07 17.45
C LEU A 198 8.32 6.60 18.89
N ILE A 199 7.12 6.43 19.47
CA ILE A 199 6.96 5.98 20.86
C ILE A 199 6.03 4.77 20.86
N ASP A 200 6.50 3.62 21.32
CA ASP A 200 5.68 2.43 21.54
C ASP A 200 5.14 2.43 22.98
N ALA A 201 3.96 3.02 23.15
CA ALA A 201 3.23 3.00 24.41
C ALA A 201 2.19 1.86 24.47
N SER A 202 2.26 0.89 23.58
CA SER A 202 1.28 -0.20 23.46
C SER A 202 1.17 -1.07 24.72
N GLN A 203 2.19 -1.08 25.56
CA GLN A 203 2.23 -1.83 26.82
C GLN A 203 2.06 -0.93 28.06
N ILE A 204 1.86 0.36 27.91
CA ILE A 204 1.63 1.31 29.02
C ILE A 204 0.12 1.44 29.22
N PHE A 205 -0.48 0.65 30.08
CA PHE A 205 -1.92 0.71 30.37
C PHE A 205 -2.28 -0.04 31.64
N HIS A 206 -3.48 0.21 32.15
CA HIS A 206 -4.13 -0.56 33.21
C HIS A 206 -5.37 -1.28 32.66
N LYS A 207 -5.60 -2.52 33.13
CA LYS A 207 -6.81 -3.26 32.78
C LYS A 207 -7.99 -2.76 33.59
N LEU A 208 -9.11 -2.49 32.91
CA LEU A 208 -10.37 -2.22 33.59
C LEU A 208 -10.82 -3.44 34.41
N ARG A 209 -11.30 -3.20 35.63
CA ARG A 209 -11.90 -4.26 36.45
C ARG A 209 -13.10 -4.92 35.76
N LYS A 210 -13.88 -4.15 35.03
CA LYS A 210 -15.03 -4.60 34.24
C LYS A 210 -14.96 -3.95 32.85
N PRO A 211 -14.91 -4.73 31.78
CA PRO A 211 -14.92 -4.19 30.41
C PRO A 211 -16.16 -3.35 30.11
N LEU A 212 -15.99 -2.33 29.29
CA LEU A 212 -17.04 -1.46 28.77
C LEU A 212 -17.10 -1.59 27.24
N GLY A 213 -17.89 -2.56 26.76
CA GLY A 213 -17.86 -2.95 25.36
C GLY A 213 -16.49 -3.53 24.98
N ASN A 214 -15.89 -3.05 23.90
CA ASN A 214 -14.54 -3.46 23.50
C ASN A 214 -13.44 -2.83 24.36
N LYS A 215 -13.75 -1.79 25.13
CA LYS A 215 -12.77 -1.17 26.01
C LYS A 215 -12.48 -2.04 27.21
N LYS A 216 -11.26 -2.59 27.27
CA LYS A 216 -10.73 -3.40 28.38
C LYS A 216 -9.58 -2.73 29.10
N ASN A 217 -8.95 -1.74 28.44
CA ASN A 217 -7.78 -1.03 28.94
C ASN A 217 -8.08 0.46 29.13
N GLU A 218 -7.34 1.10 30.02
CA GLU A 218 -7.40 2.54 30.26
C GLU A 218 -6.04 3.10 30.66
N PHE A 219 -5.87 4.40 30.54
CA PHE A 219 -4.71 5.11 31.08
C PHE A 219 -4.99 5.67 32.46
N SER A 220 -4.18 5.30 33.41
CA SER A 220 -4.09 5.99 34.69
C SER A 220 -3.50 7.42 34.51
N PRO A 221 -3.56 8.28 35.52
CA PRO A 221 -2.82 9.53 35.52
C PRO A 221 -1.30 9.33 35.34
N GLU A 222 -0.75 8.28 35.93
CA GLU A 222 0.67 7.89 35.87
C GLU A 222 1.06 7.47 34.46
N ASP A 223 0.25 6.65 33.78
CA ASP A 223 0.48 6.24 32.40
C ASP A 223 0.53 7.44 31.45
N ARG A 224 -0.42 8.37 31.62
CA ARG A 224 -0.44 9.61 30.83
C ARG A 224 0.80 10.48 31.10
N ALA A 225 1.22 10.58 32.35
CA ALA A 225 2.41 11.32 32.75
C ALA A 225 3.67 10.68 32.14
N GLU A 226 3.75 9.35 32.16
CA GLU A 226 4.86 8.59 31.56
C GLU A 226 4.96 8.81 30.05
N ILE A 227 3.85 8.65 29.31
CA ILE A 227 3.81 8.88 27.86
C ILE A 227 4.18 10.35 27.54
N THR A 228 3.67 11.29 28.33
CA THR A 228 3.98 12.71 28.15
C THR A 228 5.46 12.99 28.42
N ARG A 229 6.06 12.34 29.43
CA ARG A 229 7.47 12.44 29.76
C ARG A 229 8.36 11.88 28.65
N LEU A 230 8.03 10.69 28.12
CA LEU A 230 8.74 10.08 26.97
C LEU A 230 8.73 11.02 25.77
N TYR A 231 7.56 11.59 25.46
CA TYR A 231 7.45 12.57 24.40
C TYR A 231 8.26 13.83 24.67
N ALA A 232 8.21 14.39 25.89
CA ALA A 232 8.84 15.66 26.21
C ALA A 232 10.37 15.58 26.25
N ASN A 233 10.94 14.48 26.77
CA ASN A 233 12.38 14.30 26.93
C ASN A 233 13.10 14.18 25.59
N PHE A 234 12.47 13.62 24.58
CA PHE A 234 13.06 13.42 23.26
C PHE A 234 14.38 12.63 23.34
N GLU A 235 14.35 11.50 24.03
CA GLU A 235 15.50 10.62 24.25
C GLU A 235 15.20 9.23 23.74
N GLU A 236 16.20 8.56 23.14
CA GLU A 236 16.06 7.19 22.66
C GLU A 236 16.16 6.18 23.81
N ASN A 237 15.31 5.17 23.75
CA ASN A 237 15.32 4.01 24.61
C ASN A 237 14.65 2.82 23.91
N GLU A 238 14.30 1.75 24.65
CA GLU A 238 13.70 0.55 24.07
C GLU A 238 12.33 0.80 23.40
N ILE A 239 11.54 1.74 23.93
CA ILE A 239 10.20 2.08 23.46
C ILE A 239 10.11 3.48 22.82
N CYS A 240 11.22 4.16 22.66
CA CYS A 240 11.32 5.48 22.04
C CYS A 240 12.49 5.52 21.06
N LYS A 241 12.20 5.85 19.79
CA LYS A 241 13.18 5.96 18.70
C LYS A 241 13.06 7.30 18.01
N ILE A 242 14.18 7.82 17.51
CA ILE A 242 14.24 9.11 16.82
C ILE A 242 14.90 8.92 15.46
N TYR A 243 14.22 9.27 14.41
CA TYR A 243 14.71 9.12 13.04
C TYR A 243 14.63 10.44 12.27
N PRO A 244 15.54 10.68 11.32
CA PRO A 244 15.36 11.77 10.36
C PRO A 244 14.12 11.51 9.49
N ASN A 245 13.47 12.57 9.01
CA ASN A 245 12.32 12.45 8.12
C ASN A 245 12.64 11.63 6.86
N THR A 246 13.87 11.71 6.36
CA THR A 246 14.36 11.00 5.17
C THR A 246 14.41 9.49 5.32
N GLU A 247 14.44 8.97 6.56
CA GLU A 247 14.36 7.53 6.84
C GLU A 247 13.10 6.88 6.25
N PHE A 248 12.02 7.63 6.17
CA PHE A 248 10.68 7.18 5.76
C PHE A 248 10.35 7.50 4.30
N ILE A 249 11.25 8.19 3.60
CA ILE A 249 11.08 8.55 2.18
C ILE A 249 11.93 7.60 1.34
N TYR A 250 11.35 7.09 0.27
CA TYR A 250 12.01 6.13 -0.61
C TYR A 250 11.74 6.43 -2.09
N ARG A 251 12.60 5.89 -2.95
CA ARG A 251 12.42 5.84 -4.40
C ARG A 251 12.16 4.41 -4.84
N GLU A 252 11.28 4.26 -5.79
CA GLU A 252 11.02 2.99 -6.44
C GLU A 252 11.77 2.94 -7.77
N TYR A 253 12.55 1.87 -7.95
CA TYR A 253 13.27 1.58 -9.18
C TYR A 253 12.73 0.29 -9.78
N THR A 254 12.74 0.23 -11.10
CA THR A 254 12.48 -0.99 -11.84
C THR A 254 13.81 -1.68 -12.11
N VAL A 255 13.93 -2.98 -11.81
CA VAL A 255 15.11 -3.79 -12.10
C VAL A 255 14.72 -4.86 -13.11
N MET A 256 15.53 -5.03 -14.15
CA MET A 256 15.33 -6.06 -15.18
C MET A 256 16.66 -6.66 -15.58
N GLN A 257 16.60 -7.89 -16.12
CA GLN A 257 17.75 -8.59 -16.67
C GLN A 257 17.76 -8.48 -18.20
N PRO A 258 18.94 -8.55 -18.84
CA PRO A 258 19.02 -8.64 -20.29
C PRO A 258 18.19 -9.80 -20.85
N LEU A 259 17.57 -9.59 -22.00
CA LEU A 259 16.80 -10.63 -22.67
C LEU A 259 17.76 -11.68 -23.25
N GLN A 260 17.81 -12.84 -22.59
CA GLN A 260 18.59 -14.01 -23.00
C GLN A 260 17.68 -15.22 -23.05
N ARG A 261 17.41 -15.72 -24.22
CA ARG A 261 16.50 -16.84 -24.42
C ARG A 261 17.05 -17.83 -25.43
N SER A 262 16.97 -19.11 -25.08
CA SER A 262 17.16 -20.21 -26.07
C SER A 262 15.81 -20.60 -26.65
N TYR A 263 15.85 -21.06 -27.87
CA TYR A 263 14.70 -21.46 -28.68
C TYR A 263 14.79 -22.94 -29.02
N GLY A 264 13.67 -23.60 -29.27
CA GLY A 264 13.66 -25.01 -29.66
C GLY A 264 12.24 -25.57 -29.80
N PHE A 265 12.17 -26.82 -30.32
CA PHE A 265 10.90 -27.51 -30.58
C PHE A 265 10.69 -28.70 -29.62
N THR A 266 11.13 -28.62 -28.37
CA THR A 266 10.81 -29.68 -27.40
C THR A 266 9.32 -29.72 -27.12
N GLU A 267 8.77 -30.89 -26.79
CA GLU A 267 7.36 -31.05 -26.43
C GLU A 267 6.93 -30.08 -25.31
N GLU A 268 7.79 -29.96 -24.29
CA GLU A 268 7.54 -28.99 -23.17
C GLU A 268 7.40 -27.53 -23.65
N ARG A 269 8.26 -27.11 -24.58
CA ARG A 269 8.21 -25.74 -25.13
C ARG A 269 6.97 -25.52 -25.98
N ILE A 270 6.56 -26.52 -26.75
CA ILE A 270 5.33 -26.49 -27.56
C ILE A 270 4.12 -26.35 -26.61
N GLN A 271 4.08 -27.13 -25.54
CA GLN A 271 3.02 -27.01 -24.53
C GLN A 271 3.02 -25.64 -23.84
N ASN A 272 4.18 -25.12 -23.45
CA ASN A 272 4.30 -23.78 -22.85
C ASN A 272 3.83 -22.68 -23.82
N MET A 273 4.15 -22.78 -25.11
CA MET A 273 3.67 -21.87 -26.15
C MET A 273 2.14 -21.85 -26.25
N LEU A 274 1.52 -23.05 -26.21
CA LEU A 274 0.06 -23.17 -26.23
C LEU A 274 -0.58 -22.57 -24.97
N GLN A 275 -0.04 -22.87 -23.78
CA GLN A 275 -0.52 -22.30 -22.52
C GLN A 275 -0.37 -20.77 -22.49
N ALA A 276 0.70 -20.23 -23.03
CA ALA A 276 0.91 -18.80 -23.20
C ALA A 276 -0.08 -18.16 -24.20
N GLY A 277 -0.81 -18.98 -24.96
CA GLY A 277 -1.84 -18.51 -25.89
C GLY A 277 -1.31 -17.92 -27.18
N ALA A 278 -0.11 -18.32 -27.63
CA ALA A 278 0.50 -17.82 -28.87
C ALA A 278 -0.41 -17.98 -30.09
N LEU A 279 -1.18 -19.08 -30.13
CA LEU A 279 -2.10 -19.43 -31.23
C LEU A 279 -3.58 -19.10 -30.95
N LYS A 280 -3.92 -18.45 -29.81
CA LYS A 280 -5.32 -18.10 -29.48
C LYS A 280 -6.00 -17.20 -30.49
N SER A 281 -5.25 -16.46 -31.29
CA SER A 281 -5.82 -15.67 -32.39
C SER A 281 -6.33 -16.51 -33.56
N LEU A 282 -5.87 -17.75 -33.70
CA LEU A 282 -6.32 -18.70 -34.70
C LEU A 282 -7.41 -19.63 -34.17
N TRP A 283 -7.27 -20.14 -32.95
CA TRP A 283 -8.21 -21.01 -32.30
C TRP A 283 -8.13 -20.87 -30.77
N ASP A 284 -9.25 -20.52 -30.12
CA ASP A 284 -9.40 -20.49 -28.67
C ASP A 284 -10.59 -21.38 -28.28
N GLU A 285 -10.27 -22.61 -27.87
CA GLU A 285 -11.26 -23.64 -27.56
C GLU A 285 -12.29 -23.18 -26.51
N MET A 286 -11.84 -22.50 -25.46
CA MET A 286 -12.74 -21.99 -24.41
C MET A 286 -13.70 -20.92 -24.95
N LYS A 287 -13.17 -20.02 -25.77
CA LYS A 287 -13.97 -18.95 -26.36
C LYS A 287 -14.95 -19.47 -27.38
N VAL A 288 -14.55 -20.44 -28.18
CA VAL A 288 -15.43 -21.13 -29.18
C VAL A 288 -16.55 -21.86 -28.44
N ALA A 289 -16.23 -22.63 -27.40
CA ALA A 289 -17.24 -23.35 -26.60
C ALA A 289 -18.23 -22.37 -25.95
N GLU A 290 -17.78 -21.26 -25.39
CA GLU A 290 -18.63 -20.20 -24.82
C GLU A 290 -19.59 -19.62 -25.87
N LEU A 291 -19.08 -19.36 -27.08
CA LEU A 291 -19.88 -18.79 -28.18
C LEU A 291 -20.91 -19.78 -28.73
N GLU A 292 -20.52 -21.06 -28.82
CA GLU A 292 -21.42 -22.15 -29.28
C GLU A 292 -22.54 -22.40 -28.23
N GLU A 293 -22.24 -22.36 -26.93
CA GLU A 293 -23.23 -22.53 -25.86
C GLU A 293 -24.31 -21.42 -25.89
N LYS A 294 -23.93 -20.20 -26.23
CA LYS A 294 -24.88 -19.07 -26.41
C LYS A 294 -25.84 -19.26 -27.57
N GLY A 295 -25.55 -20.11 -28.53
CA GLY A 295 -26.43 -20.50 -29.67
C GLY A 295 -27.01 -19.29 -30.42
N SER A 296 -28.32 -19.16 -30.47
CA SER A 296 -29.02 -18.09 -31.21
C SER A 296 -28.89 -16.70 -30.56
N THR A 297 -28.43 -16.59 -29.33
CA THR A 297 -28.38 -15.32 -28.58
C THR A 297 -27.08 -14.52 -28.82
N ILE A 298 -26.14 -15.05 -29.62
CA ILE A 298 -24.88 -14.38 -29.94
C ILE A 298 -25.11 -13.11 -30.78
N SER A 299 -24.40 -12.05 -30.44
CA SER A 299 -24.36 -10.78 -31.17
C SER A 299 -23.75 -10.94 -32.58
N ALA A 300 -23.99 -9.99 -33.47
CA ALA A 300 -23.41 -9.99 -34.81
C ALA A 300 -21.84 -10.01 -34.77
N LYS A 301 -21.24 -9.34 -33.76
CA LYS A 301 -19.78 -9.33 -33.54
C LYS A 301 -19.26 -10.70 -33.11
N GLU A 302 -19.94 -11.35 -32.18
CA GLU A 302 -19.58 -12.68 -31.67
C GLU A 302 -19.72 -13.73 -32.79
N ARG A 303 -20.74 -13.63 -33.62
CA ARG A 303 -20.92 -14.50 -34.81
C ARG A 303 -19.77 -14.37 -35.80
N LYS A 304 -19.29 -13.14 -36.03
CA LYS A 304 -18.14 -12.91 -36.89
C LYS A 304 -16.87 -13.54 -36.30
N THR A 305 -16.66 -13.35 -34.98
CA THR A 305 -15.51 -13.95 -34.28
C THR A 305 -15.53 -15.50 -34.36
N LEU A 306 -16.71 -16.11 -34.19
CA LEU A 306 -16.84 -17.58 -34.30
C LEU A 306 -16.53 -18.07 -35.73
N ALA A 307 -17.00 -17.36 -36.75
CA ALA A 307 -16.68 -17.68 -38.15
C ALA A 307 -15.17 -17.54 -38.43
N GLU A 308 -14.53 -16.47 -37.92
CA GLU A 308 -13.08 -16.27 -38.05
C GLU A 308 -12.31 -17.42 -37.39
N PHE A 309 -12.70 -17.91 -36.23
CA PHE A 309 -12.08 -19.10 -35.62
C PHE A 309 -12.29 -20.37 -36.48
N GLN A 310 -13.48 -20.56 -37.00
CA GLN A 310 -13.76 -21.73 -37.85
C GLN A 310 -12.90 -21.71 -39.13
N ASP A 311 -12.72 -20.53 -39.74
CA ASP A 311 -11.88 -20.36 -40.92
C ASP A 311 -10.39 -20.62 -40.67
N THR A 312 -9.91 -20.26 -39.45
CA THR A 312 -8.49 -20.37 -39.07
C THR A 312 -8.13 -21.68 -38.35
N LYS A 313 -9.13 -22.50 -37.98
CA LYS A 313 -8.92 -23.76 -37.26
C LYS A 313 -7.96 -24.73 -37.98
N GLN A 314 -8.13 -24.86 -39.28
CA GLN A 314 -7.26 -25.75 -40.11
C GLN A 314 -5.80 -25.27 -40.02
N THR A 315 -5.54 -23.97 -40.16
CA THR A 315 -4.20 -23.39 -40.02
C THR A 315 -3.62 -23.65 -38.63
N TYR A 316 -4.43 -23.57 -37.59
CA TYR A 316 -4.04 -23.89 -36.21
C TYR A 316 -3.58 -25.35 -36.09
N GLU A 317 -4.38 -26.30 -36.61
CA GLU A 317 -4.05 -27.74 -36.60
C GLU A 317 -2.80 -28.06 -37.40
N GLU A 318 -2.63 -27.46 -38.58
CA GLU A 318 -1.45 -27.61 -39.43
C GLU A 318 -0.17 -27.10 -38.78
N ILE A 319 -0.25 -25.97 -38.06
CA ILE A 319 0.87 -25.40 -37.28
C ILE A 319 1.27 -26.39 -36.18
N LEU A 320 0.32 -26.92 -35.41
CA LEU A 320 0.61 -27.87 -34.34
C LEU A 320 1.29 -29.12 -34.89
N GLN A 321 0.75 -29.70 -35.96
CA GLN A 321 1.31 -30.87 -36.59
C GLN A 321 2.74 -30.62 -37.12
N ALA A 322 2.99 -29.46 -37.70
CA ALA A 322 4.33 -29.10 -38.19
C ALA A 322 5.34 -28.94 -37.07
N LEU A 323 4.93 -28.32 -35.92
CA LEU A 323 5.77 -28.15 -34.72
C LEU A 323 6.07 -29.51 -34.06
N ASP A 324 5.08 -30.38 -33.94
CA ASP A 324 5.25 -31.72 -33.38
C ASP A 324 6.20 -32.57 -34.27
N CYS A 325 6.05 -32.52 -35.60
CA CYS A 325 6.97 -33.18 -36.54
C CYS A 325 8.40 -32.65 -36.45
N ALA A 326 8.59 -31.35 -36.08
CA ALA A 326 9.89 -30.74 -35.90
C ALA A 326 10.47 -30.95 -34.48
N SER A 327 9.75 -31.68 -33.62
CA SER A 327 10.16 -31.87 -32.22
C SER A 327 11.57 -32.48 -32.13
N SER A 328 12.45 -31.81 -31.43
CA SER A 328 13.85 -32.18 -31.27
C SER A 328 14.44 -31.53 -29.99
N ASN A 329 15.59 -32.08 -29.57
CA ASN A 329 16.36 -31.52 -28.45
C ASN A 329 17.35 -30.44 -28.89
N GLU A 330 17.31 -30.00 -30.14
CA GLU A 330 18.17 -28.97 -30.67
C GLU A 330 17.79 -27.61 -30.04
N LYS A 331 18.81 -26.85 -29.66
CA LYS A 331 18.68 -25.52 -29.08
C LYS A 331 19.33 -24.47 -29.97
N TRP A 332 18.64 -23.34 -30.13
CA TRP A 332 19.17 -22.17 -30.81
C TRP A 332 19.33 -21.04 -29.75
N MET A 333 20.53 -20.47 -29.70
CA MET A 333 20.91 -19.49 -28.66
C MET A 333 20.59 -18.04 -29.02
N SER A 334 20.02 -17.81 -30.20
CA SER A 334 19.57 -16.47 -30.62
C SER A 334 18.33 -16.57 -31.53
N PRO A 335 17.48 -15.55 -31.57
CA PRO A 335 16.32 -15.50 -32.45
C PRO A 335 16.75 -15.47 -33.93
N GLU A 336 17.91 -14.88 -34.25
CA GLU A 336 18.45 -14.80 -35.61
C GLU A 336 18.79 -16.21 -36.17
N ALA A 337 19.26 -17.10 -35.31
CA ALA A 337 19.52 -18.49 -35.69
C ALA A 337 18.23 -19.33 -35.79
N PHE A 338 17.25 -19.04 -34.90
CA PHE A 338 16.01 -19.82 -34.82
C PHE A 338 14.96 -19.43 -35.86
N MET A 339 14.75 -18.13 -36.12
CA MET A 339 13.68 -17.66 -37.04
C MET A 339 13.74 -18.24 -38.44
N PRO A 340 14.91 -18.43 -39.10
CA PRO A 340 14.98 -19.10 -40.38
C PRO A 340 14.51 -20.56 -40.33
N VAL A 341 14.80 -21.27 -39.24
CA VAL A 341 14.35 -22.66 -39.03
C VAL A 341 12.83 -22.70 -38.84
N LEU A 342 12.28 -21.86 -37.96
CA LEU A 342 10.83 -21.76 -37.75
C LEU A 342 10.07 -21.43 -39.04
N LYS A 343 10.57 -20.44 -39.81
CA LYS A 343 9.98 -20.12 -41.14
C LYS A 343 9.99 -21.28 -42.11
N ARG A 344 11.03 -22.12 -42.10
CA ARG A 344 11.12 -23.30 -42.93
C ARG A 344 10.14 -24.39 -42.48
N THR A 345 10.03 -24.59 -41.15
CA THR A 345 9.10 -25.57 -40.56
C THR A 345 7.65 -25.23 -40.88
N LEU A 346 7.30 -23.95 -40.88
CA LEU A 346 5.94 -23.46 -41.14
C LEU A 346 5.73 -23.00 -42.60
N ALA A 347 6.67 -23.32 -43.50
CA ALA A 347 6.57 -22.93 -44.91
C ALA A 347 5.32 -23.54 -45.55
N GLY A 348 4.53 -22.73 -46.24
CA GLY A 348 3.27 -23.14 -46.87
C GLY A 348 2.04 -23.12 -45.94
N ILE A 349 2.24 -22.99 -44.64
CA ILE A 349 1.15 -22.86 -43.65
C ILE A 349 0.91 -21.40 -43.29
N THR A 350 1.96 -20.68 -42.90
CA THR A 350 1.86 -19.27 -42.58
C THR A 350 3.11 -18.47 -42.94
N SER A 351 2.92 -17.24 -43.38
CA SER A 351 3.99 -16.25 -43.62
C SER A 351 3.77 -14.97 -42.78
N ASP A 352 2.78 -14.97 -41.90
CA ASP A 352 2.52 -13.84 -41.02
C ASP A 352 3.65 -13.63 -40.00
N GLY A 353 4.41 -12.56 -40.19
CA GLY A 353 5.55 -12.21 -39.34
C GLY A 353 5.21 -12.07 -37.87
N LYS A 354 4.04 -11.47 -37.55
CA LYS A 354 3.60 -11.29 -36.14
C LYS A 354 3.24 -12.63 -35.49
N LEU A 355 2.62 -13.52 -36.24
CA LEU A 355 2.30 -14.86 -35.75
C LEU A 355 3.58 -15.67 -35.51
N LEU A 356 4.54 -15.62 -36.46
CA LEU A 356 5.84 -16.27 -36.32
C LEU A 356 6.63 -15.75 -35.12
N GLU A 357 6.62 -14.44 -34.86
CA GLU A 357 7.22 -13.85 -33.64
C GLU A 357 6.56 -14.38 -32.37
N LYS A 358 5.23 -14.41 -32.28
CA LYS A 358 4.51 -14.97 -31.14
C LYS A 358 4.80 -16.44 -30.90
N ILE A 359 4.89 -17.23 -31.97
CA ILE A 359 5.26 -18.65 -31.89
C ILE A 359 6.70 -18.77 -31.38
N ALA A 360 7.64 -18.01 -31.94
CA ALA A 360 9.04 -18.02 -31.50
C ALA A 360 9.17 -17.63 -30.03
N ASP A 361 8.48 -16.55 -29.58
CA ASP A 361 8.46 -16.13 -28.18
C ASP A 361 7.93 -17.26 -27.28
N GLY A 362 6.84 -17.91 -27.67
CA GLY A 362 6.25 -19.01 -26.91
C GLY A 362 7.15 -20.27 -26.85
N LEU A 363 7.97 -20.52 -27.89
CA LEU A 363 8.94 -21.60 -27.94
C LEU A 363 10.28 -21.27 -27.28
N SER A 364 10.40 -20.05 -26.71
CA SER A 364 11.60 -19.59 -26.04
C SER A 364 11.54 -19.83 -24.51
N VAL A 365 12.70 -20.07 -23.93
CA VAL A 365 12.88 -20.19 -22.48
C VAL A 365 14.08 -19.35 -22.07
N MET A 366 14.02 -18.72 -20.89
CA MET A 366 15.16 -18.00 -20.32
C MET A 366 16.37 -18.96 -20.24
N ASP A 367 17.48 -18.50 -20.77
CA ASP A 367 18.72 -19.27 -20.80
C ASP A 367 19.90 -18.30 -20.69
N LYS A 368 20.63 -18.37 -19.61
CA LYS A 368 21.76 -17.47 -19.32
C LYS A 368 22.98 -17.69 -20.22
N GLU A 369 23.01 -18.84 -20.90
CA GLU A 369 24.04 -19.16 -21.91
C GLU A 369 23.69 -18.59 -23.29
N ALA A 370 22.43 -18.16 -23.47
CA ALA A 370 21.98 -17.59 -24.75
C ALA A 370 22.57 -16.18 -24.97
N GLU A 371 22.63 -15.79 -26.25
CA GLU A 371 23.11 -14.45 -26.61
C GLU A 371 22.19 -13.35 -26.07
N ILE A 372 22.81 -12.26 -25.55
CA ILE A 372 22.07 -11.07 -25.11
C ILE A 372 21.45 -10.41 -26.36
N GLN A 373 20.14 -10.29 -26.35
CA GLN A 373 19.42 -9.71 -27.47
C GLN A 373 19.54 -8.19 -27.50
N SER A 374 19.66 -7.64 -28.68
CA SER A 374 19.73 -6.20 -28.91
C SER A 374 18.79 -5.76 -30.02
N VAL A 375 18.43 -4.48 -30.02
CA VAL A 375 17.58 -3.88 -31.04
C VAL A 375 18.28 -3.92 -32.39
N GLN A 376 17.71 -4.60 -33.37
CA GLN A 376 18.35 -4.88 -34.68
C GLN A 376 18.23 -3.71 -35.68
N SER A 377 17.25 -2.82 -35.50
CA SER A 377 16.97 -1.73 -36.46
C SER A 377 16.45 -0.46 -35.80
N GLY A 378 16.45 0.62 -36.55
CA GLY A 378 15.93 1.91 -36.09
C GLY A 378 16.90 2.75 -35.26
N LYS A 379 16.39 3.79 -34.60
CA LYS A 379 17.18 4.78 -33.83
C LYS A 379 17.95 4.15 -32.65
N ASN A 380 17.43 3.07 -32.11
CA ASN A 380 17.98 2.42 -30.91
C ASN A 380 18.79 1.14 -31.25
N LYS A 381 19.23 0.98 -32.52
CA LYS A 381 20.02 -0.18 -32.96
C LYS A 381 21.24 -0.40 -32.05
N GLY A 382 21.42 -1.65 -31.60
CA GLY A 382 22.51 -2.06 -30.74
C GLY A 382 22.25 -1.86 -29.24
N GLN A 383 21.13 -1.25 -28.83
CA GLN A 383 20.76 -1.21 -27.41
C GLN A 383 20.29 -2.57 -26.92
N ILE A 384 20.71 -2.94 -25.73
CA ILE A 384 20.29 -4.19 -25.08
C ILE A 384 18.77 -4.15 -24.84
N ILE A 385 18.12 -5.26 -25.15
CA ILE A 385 16.72 -5.48 -24.80
C ILE A 385 16.67 -6.12 -23.41
N TYR A 386 15.81 -5.60 -22.53
CA TYR A 386 15.60 -6.15 -21.19
C TYR A 386 14.33 -7.00 -21.16
N ASP A 387 14.40 -8.14 -20.46
CA ASP A 387 13.27 -9.06 -20.35
C ASP A 387 12.26 -8.57 -19.32
N LYS A 388 11.09 -8.16 -19.80
CA LYS A 388 9.98 -7.71 -18.94
C LYS A 388 9.46 -8.80 -18.00
N ALA A 389 9.68 -10.07 -18.31
CA ALA A 389 9.31 -11.17 -17.44
C ALA A 389 10.20 -11.25 -16.19
N THR A 390 11.39 -10.65 -16.23
CA THR A 390 12.32 -10.55 -15.10
C THR A 390 12.16 -9.25 -14.30
N LYS A 391 11.14 -8.46 -14.64
CA LYS A 391 10.88 -7.20 -13.96
C LYS A 391 10.68 -7.42 -12.48
N ASP A 392 11.44 -6.72 -11.70
CA ASP A 392 11.29 -6.59 -10.26
C ASP A 392 11.30 -5.11 -9.84
N THR A 393 10.94 -4.85 -8.62
CA THR A 393 10.83 -3.50 -8.07
C THR A 393 11.65 -3.39 -6.81
N GLU A 394 12.62 -2.47 -6.82
CA GLU A 394 13.46 -2.18 -5.67
C GLU A 394 13.05 -0.85 -5.01
N ILE A 395 12.95 -0.90 -3.68
CA ILE A 395 12.63 0.25 -2.85
C ILE A 395 13.90 0.70 -2.13
N VAL A 396 14.43 1.83 -2.54
CA VAL A 396 15.70 2.36 -2.06
C VAL A 396 15.46 3.64 -1.27
N ARG A 397 16.11 3.79 -0.13
CA ARG A 397 15.99 5.00 0.70
C ARG A 397 16.35 6.25 -0.12
N TRP A 398 15.70 7.36 0.22
CA TRP A 398 15.91 8.64 -0.45
C TRP A 398 17.38 9.11 -0.46
N ASP A 399 18.10 8.86 0.61
CA ASP A 399 19.48 9.29 0.85
C ASP A 399 20.53 8.26 0.44
N GLU A 400 20.11 7.09 -0.09
CA GLU A 400 20.99 6.03 -0.55
C GLU A 400 21.21 6.11 -2.06
N ASP A 401 22.47 5.91 -2.50
CA ASP A 401 22.79 5.80 -3.92
C ASP A 401 22.34 4.46 -4.48
N ILE A 402 21.70 4.49 -5.66
CA ILE A 402 21.17 3.27 -6.30
C ILE A 402 22.28 2.30 -6.72
N GLU A 403 23.44 2.79 -7.16
CA GLU A 403 24.53 1.90 -7.58
C GLU A 403 25.12 1.15 -6.38
N ASP A 404 25.26 1.83 -5.23
CA ASP A 404 25.70 1.22 -3.97
C ASP A 404 24.67 0.17 -3.49
N TYR A 405 23.38 0.49 -3.58
CA TYR A 405 22.31 -0.45 -3.26
C TYR A 405 22.35 -1.69 -4.16
N MET A 406 22.43 -1.48 -5.48
CA MET A 406 22.50 -2.58 -6.47
C MET A 406 23.73 -3.48 -6.20
N ALA A 407 24.88 -2.89 -5.92
CA ALA A 407 26.12 -3.64 -5.66
C ALA A 407 26.03 -4.50 -4.39
N ARG A 408 25.27 -4.05 -3.39
CA ARG A 408 25.12 -4.74 -2.11
C ARG A 408 24.00 -5.78 -2.11
N GLU A 409 22.84 -5.44 -2.66
CA GLU A 409 21.60 -6.23 -2.47
C GLU A 409 21.21 -7.03 -3.72
N VAL A 410 21.45 -6.54 -4.94
CA VAL A 410 20.92 -7.15 -6.16
C VAL A 410 21.99 -7.92 -6.94
N LEU A 411 23.12 -7.28 -7.27
CA LEU A 411 24.14 -7.86 -8.13
C LEU A 411 24.81 -9.12 -7.57
N PRO A 412 24.94 -9.35 -6.25
CA PRO A 412 25.43 -10.61 -5.71
C PRO A 412 24.54 -11.81 -6.07
N HIS A 413 23.25 -11.59 -6.28
CA HIS A 413 22.26 -12.62 -6.62
C HIS A 413 21.93 -12.65 -8.10
N VAL A 414 21.97 -11.51 -8.78
CA VAL A 414 21.62 -11.33 -10.19
C VAL A 414 22.66 -10.40 -10.85
N PRO A 415 23.84 -10.92 -11.21
CA PRO A 415 24.98 -10.10 -11.62
C PRO A 415 24.78 -9.24 -12.87
N ASP A 416 23.84 -9.63 -13.74
CA ASP A 416 23.49 -8.95 -14.99
C ASP A 416 22.26 -8.04 -14.90
N ALA A 417 21.68 -7.88 -13.71
CA ALA A 417 20.55 -6.99 -13.49
C ALA A 417 20.93 -5.53 -13.69
N LYS A 418 19.97 -4.75 -14.21
CA LYS A 418 20.11 -3.31 -14.35
C LYS A 418 18.87 -2.60 -13.87
N TRP A 419 19.07 -1.46 -13.20
CA TRP A 419 17.98 -0.61 -12.71
C TRP A 419 17.55 0.44 -13.73
N PHE A 420 16.31 0.87 -13.62
CA PHE A 420 15.67 1.90 -14.43
C PHE A 420 14.70 2.71 -13.56
N TRP A 421 14.44 3.94 -13.96
CA TRP A 421 13.45 4.78 -13.28
C TRP A 421 12.01 4.27 -13.46
N GLU A 422 11.73 3.64 -14.59
CA GLU A 422 10.40 3.11 -14.91
C GLU A 422 10.49 1.98 -15.94
N GLU A 423 9.39 1.24 -16.10
CA GLU A 423 9.30 0.13 -17.03
C GLU A 423 9.41 0.55 -18.51
N ASN A 424 8.92 1.76 -18.84
CA ASN A 424 8.98 2.27 -20.19
C ASN A 424 10.36 2.88 -20.50
N LEU A 425 11.30 2.04 -20.92
CA LEU A 425 12.66 2.45 -21.24
C LEU A 425 12.75 3.46 -22.41
N SER A 426 11.66 3.64 -23.18
CA SER A 426 11.57 4.59 -24.28
C SER A 426 11.04 5.96 -23.84
N ALA A 427 10.69 6.15 -22.58
CA ALA A 427 10.17 7.40 -22.07
C ALA A 427 11.19 8.54 -22.23
N LYS A 428 10.77 9.64 -22.84
CA LYS A 428 11.64 10.82 -23.04
C LYS A 428 11.99 11.52 -21.72
N LYS A 429 11.11 11.41 -20.73
CA LYS A 429 11.26 11.93 -19.37
C LYS A 429 10.78 10.85 -18.43
N PRO A 430 11.66 10.02 -17.88
CA PRO A 430 11.27 9.01 -16.93
C PRO A 430 10.71 9.65 -15.67
N VAL A 431 9.67 9.04 -15.10
CA VAL A 431 9.05 9.49 -13.86
C VAL A 431 9.81 8.87 -12.69
N ILE A 432 10.40 9.72 -11.86
CA ILE A 432 11.04 9.28 -10.61
C ILE A 432 9.93 9.09 -9.58
N LYS A 433 9.62 7.84 -9.31
CA LYS A 433 8.62 7.50 -8.32
C LYS A 433 9.21 7.63 -6.92
N THR A 434 8.74 8.61 -6.18
CA THR A 434 9.13 8.84 -4.78
C THR A 434 7.90 8.75 -3.90
N GLY A 435 7.99 7.98 -2.83
CA GLY A 435 6.92 7.77 -1.88
C GLY A 435 7.41 7.85 -0.44
N ALA A 436 6.50 7.61 0.51
CA ALA A 436 6.83 7.53 1.91
C ALA A 436 6.00 6.47 2.62
N GLU A 437 6.63 5.78 3.56
CA GLU A 437 6.03 4.78 4.43
C GLU A 437 6.66 4.87 5.81
N ILE A 438 5.85 4.70 6.85
CA ILE A 438 6.31 4.70 8.25
C ILE A 438 6.02 3.30 8.83
N PRO A 439 6.88 2.33 8.61
CA PRO A 439 6.68 0.95 9.06
C PRO A 439 6.94 0.85 10.57
N PHE A 440 6.06 1.48 11.37
CA PHE A 440 6.22 1.69 12.81
C PHE A 440 6.63 0.43 13.56
N THR A 441 5.95 -0.69 13.32
CA THR A 441 6.22 -1.96 14.01
C THR A 441 7.61 -2.53 13.73
N ARG A 442 8.18 -2.25 12.55
CA ARG A 442 9.52 -2.69 12.17
C ARG A 442 10.61 -2.16 13.13
N TYR A 443 10.45 -0.94 13.61
CA TYR A 443 11.45 -0.27 14.47
C TYR A 443 11.43 -0.76 15.92
N PHE A 444 10.35 -1.42 16.35
CA PHE A 444 10.18 -1.98 17.68
C PHE A 444 10.14 -3.50 17.69
N TYR A 445 10.26 -4.13 16.50
CA TYR A 445 10.24 -5.59 16.39
C TYR A 445 11.48 -6.19 17.05
N LYS A 446 11.26 -7.08 18.03
CA LYS A 446 12.31 -7.90 18.64
C LYS A 446 12.12 -9.33 18.14
N TYR A 447 13.08 -9.84 17.38
CA TYR A 447 13.04 -11.23 16.96
C TYR A 447 13.03 -12.15 18.18
N GLN A 448 12.03 -12.98 18.28
CA GLN A 448 11.96 -14.07 19.23
C GLN A 448 12.18 -15.37 18.47
N GLN A 449 13.24 -16.08 18.82
CA GLN A 449 13.48 -17.39 18.24
C GLN A 449 12.31 -18.31 18.60
N PRO A 450 11.61 -18.92 17.62
CA PRO A 450 10.53 -19.85 17.91
C PRO A 450 11.08 -21.03 18.70
N GLU A 451 10.29 -21.55 19.65
CA GLU A 451 10.63 -22.77 20.37
C GLU A 451 10.78 -23.93 19.35
N PRO A 452 11.80 -24.80 19.51
CA PRO A 452 11.95 -25.97 18.64
C PRO A 452 10.67 -26.81 18.61
N SER A 453 10.38 -27.40 17.45
CA SER A 453 9.16 -28.21 17.25
C SER A 453 9.07 -29.39 18.22
N GLU A 454 10.21 -29.97 18.61
CA GLU A 454 10.31 -31.06 19.58
C GLU A 454 9.82 -30.63 20.96
N VAL A 455 10.20 -29.43 21.43
CA VAL A 455 9.78 -28.88 22.73
C VAL A 455 8.28 -28.58 22.73
N LEU A 456 7.75 -28.08 21.63
CA LEU A 456 6.32 -27.85 21.46
C LEU A 456 5.54 -29.16 21.46
N ALA A 457 6.06 -30.21 20.80
CA ALA A 457 5.45 -31.53 20.76
C ALA A 457 5.41 -32.18 22.16
N GLU A 458 6.51 -32.07 22.94
CA GLU A 458 6.54 -32.57 24.33
C GLU A 458 5.52 -31.83 25.22
N ARG A 459 5.43 -30.49 25.10
CA ARG A 459 4.43 -29.71 25.86
C ARG A 459 3.00 -30.07 25.46
N PHE A 460 2.75 -30.28 24.18
CA PHE A 460 1.44 -30.70 23.67
C PHE A 460 1.04 -32.07 24.29
N SER A 461 1.93 -33.07 24.22
CA SER A 461 1.69 -34.39 24.77
C SER A 461 1.49 -34.39 26.30
N ALA A 462 2.21 -33.53 27.01
CA ALA A 462 2.02 -33.33 28.44
C ALA A 462 0.64 -32.70 28.76
N LEU A 463 0.20 -31.71 28.00
CA LEU A 463 -1.12 -31.10 28.14
C LEU A 463 -2.26 -32.09 27.83
N GLU A 464 -2.09 -32.89 26.77
CA GLU A 464 -3.04 -33.94 26.37
C GLU A 464 -3.20 -34.97 27.51
N SER A 465 -2.10 -35.42 28.09
CA SER A 465 -2.12 -36.33 29.23
C SER A 465 -2.85 -35.76 30.46
N VAL A 466 -2.63 -34.47 30.76
CA VAL A 466 -3.34 -33.77 31.85
C VAL A 466 -4.83 -33.62 31.55
N LEU A 467 -5.18 -33.35 30.32
CA LEU A 467 -6.57 -33.24 29.88
C LEU A 467 -7.30 -34.57 30.01
N ASP A 468 -6.68 -35.66 29.55
CA ASP A 468 -7.22 -37.02 29.68
C ASP A 468 -7.43 -37.42 31.13
N GLU A 469 -6.48 -37.11 32.02
CA GLU A 469 -6.65 -37.37 33.46
C GLU A 469 -7.83 -36.58 34.04
N ARG A 470 -8.01 -35.33 33.67
CA ARG A 470 -9.15 -34.49 34.09
C ARG A 470 -10.47 -35.01 33.56
N ILE A 471 -10.53 -35.43 32.28
CA ILE A 471 -11.73 -36.03 31.68
C ILE A 471 -12.08 -37.35 32.42
N ARG A 472 -11.11 -38.22 32.68
CA ARG A 472 -11.34 -39.44 33.46
C ARG A 472 -11.85 -39.18 34.88
N LYS A 473 -11.35 -38.16 35.56
CA LYS A 473 -11.82 -37.73 36.89
C LYS A 473 -13.24 -37.18 36.86
N LEU A 474 -13.63 -36.45 35.81
CA LEU A 474 -14.96 -35.84 35.71
C LEU A 474 -16.04 -36.83 35.26
N PHE A 475 -15.73 -37.70 34.34
CA PHE A 475 -16.72 -38.58 33.70
C PHE A 475 -16.64 -40.06 34.13
N GLY A 476 -15.74 -40.41 35.03
CA GLY A 476 -15.60 -41.73 35.60
C GLY A 476 -15.67 -42.85 34.57
N LYS A 477 -14.51 -43.36 34.15
CA LYS A 477 -14.32 -44.50 33.24
C LYS A 477 -15.23 -44.51 31.98
N ALA A 478 -14.67 -44.13 30.84
CA ALA A 478 -14.98 -44.83 29.63
C ALA A 478 -14.07 -46.06 29.53
#